data_fa4a6f6abbee7a9c6509dc069659f02a
#
_entry.id   fa4a6f6abbee7a9c6509dc069659f02a
#
_cell.length_a   1.000
_cell.length_b   1.000
_cell.length_c   1.000
_cell.angle_alpha   90.00
_cell.angle_beta   90.00
_cell.angle_gamma   90.00
#
_symmetry.space_group_name_H-M   'P 1'
#
loop_
_entity.id
_entity.type
_entity.pdbx_description
1 polymer ?
#
loop_
_entity_poly.entity_id
_entity_poly.type
_entity_poly.pdbx_seq_one_letter_code
_entity_poly.pdbx_strand_id
1 'polypeptide(L)'
;IDIDDLNDDEVAVEIESMKKQFVGQEVSEKKLCVLGLGAIGSLVASQAMSLGMQVQGYDPGLTVDVALGLPSTLIRCNSIEEALKDADYVSLHIPLNSETKGMINKKIFNSFKKDCVLVNFSRGGIVHEEDLIDALEKEQIYKYITDFPTKKLLQRLKSKKDIIIFPHLGASTKESEENCARMACMQISNFLKFGKIENSVNFPNINSDTVAKHRIFITNKNHPGIISQVAETLANEKINILELSLIHISEPTRQ
;
A
#
# COMPACT_ATOMS: atom_id res chain seq x y z
N ILE A 1 -33.89 -2.65 15.55
CA ILE A 1 -35.36 -2.45 15.56
C ILE A 1 -35.94 -3.74 16.11
N ASP A 2 -36.77 -3.64 17.13
CA ASP A 2 -37.61 -4.75 17.57
C ASP A 2 -38.87 -4.70 16.70
N ILE A 3 -39.04 -5.66 15.81
CA ILE A 3 -40.10 -5.68 14.79
C ILE A 3 -41.20 -6.71 15.11
N ASP A 4 -41.05 -7.45 16.22
CA ASP A 4 -41.91 -8.60 16.50
C ASP A 4 -43.39 -8.22 16.72
N ASP A 5 -43.65 -6.96 17.16
CA ASP A 5 -45.00 -6.45 17.42
C ASP A 5 -45.52 -5.44 16.37
N LEU A 6 -44.75 -5.17 15.28
CA LEU A 6 -45.10 -4.15 14.28
C LEU A 6 -45.77 -4.80 13.06
N ASN A 7 -46.78 -4.13 12.51
CA ASN A 7 -47.30 -4.45 11.20
C ASN A 7 -46.46 -3.84 10.06
N ASP A 8 -46.69 -4.24 8.81
CA ASP A 8 -45.88 -3.82 7.67
C ASP A 8 -45.84 -2.27 7.47
N ASP A 9 -46.94 -1.58 7.73
CA ASP A 9 -47.03 -0.11 7.62
C ASP A 9 -46.23 0.58 8.73
N GLU A 10 -46.26 0.04 9.95
CA GLU A 10 -45.50 0.54 11.08
C GLU A 10 -44.01 0.30 10.89
N VAL A 11 -43.59 -0.86 10.36
CA VAL A 11 -42.21 -1.16 9.98
C VAL A 11 -41.71 -0.15 8.92
N ALA A 12 -42.52 0.14 7.91
CA ALA A 12 -42.15 1.12 6.88
C ALA A 12 -41.93 2.53 7.45
N VAL A 13 -42.79 2.97 8.36
CA VAL A 13 -42.66 4.26 9.05
C VAL A 13 -41.41 4.31 9.92
N GLU A 14 -41.12 3.23 10.66
CA GLU A 14 -39.93 3.15 11.51
C GLU A 14 -38.63 3.18 10.69
N ILE A 15 -38.57 2.42 9.59
CA ILE A 15 -37.43 2.42 8.67
C ILE A 15 -37.22 3.82 8.07
N GLU A 16 -38.27 4.50 7.63
CA GLU A 16 -38.16 5.84 7.07
C GLU A 16 -37.70 6.86 8.13
N SER A 17 -38.15 6.73 9.39
CA SER A 17 -37.68 7.57 10.49
C SER A 17 -36.18 7.43 10.74
N MET A 18 -35.63 6.20 10.59
CA MET A 18 -34.21 5.91 10.77
C MET A 18 -33.33 6.46 9.66
N LYS A 19 -33.88 6.73 8.49
CA LYS A 19 -33.15 7.23 7.31
C LYS A 19 -32.28 8.45 7.62
N LYS A 20 -32.75 9.34 8.50
CA LYS A 20 -32.01 10.53 8.92
C LYS A 20 -30.70 10.22 9.63
N GLN A 21 -30.58 9.03 10.26
CA GLN A 21 -29.37 8.59 10.95
C GLN A 21 -28.26 8.14 9.98
N PHE A 22 -28.62 7.84 8.73
CA PHE A 22 -27.73 7.33 7.69
C PHE A 22 -27.41 8.39 6.61
N VAL A 23 -27.75 9.65 6.85
CA VAL A 23 -27.37 10.74 5.95
C VAL A 23 -25.85 10.85 5.92
N GLY A 24 -25.25 10.58 4.76
CA GLY A 24 -23.82 10.66 4.51
C GLY A 24 -23.45 11.82 3.61
N GLN A 25 -22.22 11.81 3.15
CA GLN A 25 -21.71 12.74 2.15
C GLN A 25 -21.29 11.96 0.90
N GLU A 26 -21.51 12.55 -0.27
CA GLU A 26 -20.99 11.98 -1.50
C GLU A 26 -19.46 12.04 -1.55
N VAL A 27 -18.84 11.03 -2.12
CA VAL A 27 -17.38 11.00 -2.31
C VAL A 27 -16.95 11.78 -3.55
N SER A 28 -17.86 12.03 -4.48
CA SER A 28 -17.62 12.87 -5.66
C SER A 28 -17.12 14.25 -5.23
N GLU A 29 -16.12 14.76 -5.94
CA GLU A 29 -15.44 16.04 -5.66
C GLU A 29 -14.64 16.11 -4.34
N LYS A 30 -14.70 15.09 -3.48
CA LYS A 30 -13.84 15.02 -2.30
C LYS A 30 -12.40 14.78 -2.69
N LYS A 31 -11.48 15.29 -1.88
CA LYS A 31 -10.04 15.10 -2.08
C LYS A 31 -9.52 13.89 -1.32
N LEU A 32 -8.91 12.97 -2.04
CA LEU A 32 -8.16 11.85 -1.48
C LEU A 32 -6.66 12.09 -1.59
N CYS A 33 -5.96 12.04 -0.48
CA CYS A 33 -4.51 11.92 -0.44
C CYS A 33 -4.11 10.44 -0.37
N VAL A 34 -3.26 9.99 -1.30
CA VAL A 34 -2.67 8.64 -1.29
C VAL A 34 -1.19 8.75 -0.94
N LEU A 35 -0.80 8.24 0.22
CA LEU A 35 0.60 8.15 0.63
C LEU A 35 1.16 6.76 0.27
N GLY A 36 2.07 6.74 -0.70
CA GLY A 36 2.57 5.53 -1.36
C GLY A 36 1.76 5.21 -2.62
N LEU A 37 2.38 5.37 -3.79
CA LEU A 37 1.79 5.12 -5.11
C LEU A 37 2.33 3.84 -5.75
N GLY A 38 2.69 2.85 -4.94
CA GLY A 38 3.06 1.52 -5.39
C GLY A 38 1.89 0.74 -5.99
N ALA A 39 2.01 -0.58 -6.11
CA ALA A 39 1.02 -1.44 -6.77
C ALA A 39 -0.42 -1.27 -6.22
N ILE A 40 -0.60 -1.12 -4.90
CA ILE A 40 -1.91 -0.96 -4.28
C ILE A 40 -2.37 0.50 -4.32
N GLY A 41 -1.49 1.44 -3.92
CA GLY A 41 -1.86 2.85 -3.87
C GLY A 41 -2.26 3.43 -5.24
N SER A 42 -1.61 2.99 -6.32
CA SER A 42 -1.98 3.38 -7.69
C SER A 42 -3.37 2.88 -8.09
N LEU A 43 -3.74 1.66 -7.70
CA LEU A 43 -5.09 1.12 -7.93
C LEU A 43 -6.14 1.88 -7.12
N VAL A 44 -5.86 2.17 -5.84
CA VAL A 44 -6.77 2.97 -5.00
C VAL A 44 -6.96 4.37 -5.59
N ALA A 45 -5.88 5.02 -6.04
CA ALA A 45 -5.95 6.32 -6.70
C ALA A 45 -6.85 6.27 -7.94
N SER A 46 -6.63 5.28 -8.82
CA SER A 46 -7.42 5.11 -10.05
C SER A 46 -8.91 4.86 -9.77
N GLN A 47 -9.23 4.01 -8.80
CA GLN A 47 -10.61 3.72 -8.42
C GLN A 47 -11.30 4.94 -7.79
N ALA A 48 -10.62 5.67 -6.92
CA ALA A 48 -11.15 6.89 -6.32
C ALA A 48 -11.47 7.94 -7.38
N MET A 49 -10.61 8.11 -8.38
CA MET A 49 -10.87 9.01 -9.51
C MET A 49 -12.09 8.56 -10.34
N SER A 50 -12.26 7.25 -10.52
CA SER A 50 -13.46 6.70 -11.20
C SER A 50 -14.75 6.97 -10.43
N LEU A 51 -14.67 7.18 -9.11
CA LEU A 51 -15.78 7.62 -8.25
C LEU A 51 -15.96 9.15 -8.23
N GLY A 52 -15.23 9.90 -9.05
CA GLY A 52 -15.31 11.36 -9.13
C GLY A 52 -14.52 12.11 -8.08
N MET A 53 -13.61 11.44 -7.33
CA MET A 53 -12.76 12.11 -6.37
C MET A 53 -11.60 12.85 -7.05
N GLN A 54 -11.14 13.95 -6.44
CA GLN A 54 -9.87 14.56 -6.77
C GLN A 54 -8.76 13.83 -6.01
N VAL A 55 -7.75 13.33 -6.71
CA VAL A 55 -6.70 12.52 -6.08
C VAL A 55 -5.36 13.23 -6.16
N GLN A 56 -4.72 13.36 -5.02
CA GLN A 56 -3.33 13.81 -4.88
C GLN A 56 -2.51 12.73 -4.16
N GLY A 57 -1.23 12.62 -4.47
CA GLY A 57 -0.41 11.57 -3.90
C GLY A 57 1.06 11.92 -3.76
N TYR A 58 1.70 11.28 -2.79
CA TYR A 58 3.12 11.40 -2.53
C TYR A 58 3.76 10.02 -2.42
N ASP A 59 4.83 9.82 -3.19
CA ASP A 59 5.70 8.65 -3.13
C ASP A 59 7.12 9.06 -3.54
N PRO A 60 8.11 9.04 -2.62
CA PRO A 60 9.49 9.39 -2.94
C PRO A 60 10.18 8.33 -3.80
N GLY A 61 9.68 7.09 -3.79
CA GLY A 61 10.20 5.94 -4.54
C GLY A 61 9.47 5.65 -5.85
N LEU A 62 8.66 6.60 -6.35
CA LEU A 62 7.86 6.39 -7.56
C LEU A 62 8.75 6.09 -8.77
N THR A 63 8.64 4.87 -9.30
CA THR A 63 9.36 4.46 -10.52
C THR A 63 8.66 4.97 -11.78
N VAL A 64 9.42 5.08 -12.88
CA VAL A 64 8.88 5.51 -14.18
C VAL A 64 7.77 4.57 -14.64
N ASP A 65 7.94 3.27 -14.47
CA ASP A 65 6.95 2.26 -14.91
C ASP A 65 5.61 2.44 -14.17
N VAL A 66 5.65 2.67 -12.86
CA VAL A 66 4.44 2.96 -12.08
C VAL A 66 3.84 4.30 -12.49
N ALA A 67 4.67 5.32 -12.68
CA ALA A 67 4.23 6.65 -13.08
C ALA A 67 3.49 6.65 -14.43
N LEU A 68 3.94 5.84 -15.39
CA LEU A 68 3.28 5.69 -16.69
C LEU A 68 1.90 5.02 -16.60
N GLY A 69 1.66 4.22 -15.57
CA GLY A 69 0.37 3.58 -15.30
C GLY A 69 -0.62 4.45 -14.51
N LEU A 70 -0.18 5.59 -13.97
CA LEU A 70 -1.04 6.48 -13.20
C LEU A 70 -1.91 7.35 -14.12
N PRO A 71 -3.16 7.66 -13.72
CA PRO A 71 -3.99 8.59 -14.43
C PRO A 71 -3.32 9.98 -14.53
N SER A 72 -3.37 10.61 -15.70
CA SER A 72 -2.72 11.91 -15.95
C SER A 72 -3.30 13.07 -15.13
N THR A 73 -4.48 12.90 -14.57
CA THR A 73 -5.17 13.88 -13.72
C THR A 73 -4.84 13.73 -12.23
N LEU A 74 -4.04 12.71 -11.84
CA LEU A 74 -3.52 12.59 -10.49
C LEU A 74 -2.50 13.70 -10.21
N ILE A 75 -2.69 14.42 -9.11
CA ILE A 75 -1.78 15.47 -8.68
C ILE A 75 -0.63 14.84 -7.88
N ARG A 76 0.57 14.85 -8.45
CA ARG A 76 1.77 14.42 -7.74
C ARG A 76 2.29 15.53 -6.86
N CYS A 77 2.45 15.25 -5.58
CA CYS A 77 3.01 16.15 -4.57
C CYS A 77 4.49 15.86 -4.30
N ASN A 78 5.24 16.88 -3.87
CA ASN A 78 6.68 16.77 -3.60
C ASN A 78 6.99 16.55 -2.11
N SER A 79 5.99 16.67 -1.24
CA SER A 79 6.10 16.39 0.20
C SER A 79 4.79 15.81 0.76
N ILE A 80 4.89 15.23 1.95
CA ILE A 80 3.72 14.72 2.67
C ILE A 80 2.79 15.87 3.05
N GLU A 81 3.33 16.98 3.52
CA GLU A 81 2.57 18.15 3.92
C GLU A 81 1.77 18.75 2.73
N GLU A 82 2.39 18.78 1.54
CA GLU A 82 1.71 19.18 0.31
C GLU A 82 0.57 18.20 -0.03
N ALA A 83 0.82 16.91 0.07
CA ALA A 83 -0.17 15.87 -0.25
C ALA A 83 -1.34 15.82 0.75
N LEU A 84 -1.13 16.25 1.99
CA LEU A 84 -2.19 16.32 3.02
C LEU A 84 -3.06 17.57 2.91
N LYS A 85 -2.58 18.59 2.17
CA LYS A 85 -3.28 19.88 2.11
C LYS A 85 -4.69 19.73 1.54
N ASP A 86 -5.66 20.17 2.30
CA ASP A 86 -7.09 20.16 1.96
C ASP A 86 -7.68 18.75 1.68
N ALA A 87 -6.98 17.68 2.06
CA ALA A 87 -7.46 16.31 1.88
C ALA A 87 -8.63 15.97 2.83
N ASP A 88 -9.74 15.51 2.27
CA ASP A 88 -10.89 15.01 3.03
C ASP A 88 -10.64 13.58 3.53
N TYR A 89 -9.87 12.81 2.76
CA TYR A 89 -9.46 11.44 3.08
C TYR A 89 -7.97 11.29 2.85
N VAL A 90 -7.31 10.55 3.73
CA VAL A 90 -5.90 10.15 3.61
C VAL A 90 -5.81 8.65 3.69
N SER A 91 -5.25 8.00 2.68
CA SER A 91 -5.05 6.55 2.63
C SER A 91 -3.57 6.20 2.58
N LEU A 92 -3.14 5.32 3.50
CA LEU A 92 -1.74 4.91 3.63
C LEU A 92 -1.50 3.60 2.87
N HIS A 93 -0.50 3.61 1.97
CA HIS A 93 -0.06 2.47 1.16
C HIS A 93 1.46 2.34 1.14
N ILE A 94 2.08 2.61 2.28
CA ILE A 94 3.53 2.61 2.48
C ILE A 94 3.98 1.39 3.29
N PRO A 95 5.16 0.83 3.04
CA PRO A 95 5.73 -0.25 3.83
C PRO A 95 6.14 0.26 5.22
N LEU A 96 6.20 -0.64 6.20
CA LEU A 96 6.79 -0.34 7.51
C LEU A 96 8.29 -0.63 7.48
N ASN A 97 9.09 0.40 7.68
CA ASN A 97 10.55 0.32 7.81
C ASN A 97 11.05 1.34 8.85
N SER A 98 12.36 1.52 8.97
CA SER A 98 12.96 2.47 9.91
C SER A 98 12.55 3.93 9.66
N GLU A 99 12.27 4.30 8.42
CA GLU A 99 11.92 5.67 8.02
C GLU A 99 10.41 5.95 8.17
N THR A 100 9.59 4.92 7.93
CA THR A 100 8.13 5.07 7.92
C THR A 100 7.48 4.73 9.27
N LYS A 101 8.22 4.11 10.19
CA LYS A 101 7.75 3.82 11.55
C LYS A 101 7.43 5.11 12.31
N GLY A 102 6.17 5.26 12.73
CA GLY A 102 5.71 6.45 13.42
C GLY A 102 5.76 7.72 12.57
N MET A 103 5.78 7.59 11.24
CA MET A 103 5.87 8.72 10.33
C MET A 103 4.67 9.65 10.45
N ILE A 104 3.48 9.11 10.61
CA ILE A 104 2.28 9.90 10.90
C ILE A 104 2.25 10.18 12.40
N ASN A 105 2.85 11.29 12.77
CA ASN A 105 3.04 11.74 14.14
C ASN A 105 2.42 13.14 14.36
N LYS A 106 2.59 13.68 15.54
CA LYS A 106 2.03 14.99 15.95
C LYS A 106 2.36 16.11 14.95
N LYS A 107 3.58 16.14 14.42
CA LYS A 107 3.98 17.16 13.43
C LYS A 107 3.14 17.03 12.16
N ILE A 108 2.97 15.81 11.68
CA ILE A 108 2.22 15.52 10.45
C ILE A 108 0.72 15.73 10.67
N PHE A 109 0.15 15.39 11.85
CA PHE A 109 -1.24 15.69 12.17
C PHE A 109 -1.59 17.17 12.09
N ASN A 110 -0.65 18.08 12.32
CA ASN A 110 -0.87 19.52 12.16
C ASN A 110 -1.11 19.94 10.69
N SER A 111 -0.76 19.09 9.72
CA SER A 111 -0.97 19.34 8.29
C SER A 111 -2.29 18.74 7.77
N PHE A 112 -3.02 18.00 8.62
CA PHE A 112 -4.30 17.45 8.23
C PHE A 112 -5.38 18.54 8.20
N LYS A 113 -6.30 18.42 7.27
CA LYS A 113 -7.52 19.20 7.28
C LYS A 113 -8.38 18.77 8.47
N LYS A 114 -8.98 19.73 9.17
CA LYS A 114 -10.03 19.42 10.14
C LYS A 114 -11.14 18.62 9.44
N ASP A 115 -11.69 17.65 10.11
CA ASP A 115 -12.68 16.70 9.58
C ASP A 115 -12.15 15.67 8.57
N CYS A 116 -10.84 15.57 8.40
CA CYS A 116 -10.21 14.53 7.57
C CYS A 116 -10.40 13.13 8.17
N VAL A 117 -10.58 12.15 7.30
CA VAL A 117 -10.61 10.72 7.66
C VAL A 117 -9.27 10.08 7.27
N LEU A 118 -8.57 9.51 8.25
CA LEU A 118 -7.34 8.76 8.04
C LEU A 118 -7.64 7.26 7.92
N VAL A 119 -7.20 6.65 6.83
CA VAL A 119 -7.37 5.21 6.54
C VAL A 119 -6.01 4.53 6.50
N ASN A 120 -5.82 3.50 7.30
CA ASN A 120 -4.60 2.70 7.32
C ASN A 120 -4.92 1.21 7.23
N PHE A 121 -4.82 0.66 6.03
CA PHE A 121 -4.87 -0.76 5.71
C PHE A 121 -3.52 -1.27 5.19
N SER A 122 -2.44 -0.49 5.40
CA SER A 122 -1.11 -0.90 4.95
C SER A 122 -0.33 -1.66 6.03
N ARG A 123 0.10 -0.99 7.10
CA ARG A 123 0.85 -1.62 8.21
C ARG A 123 0.56 -0.91 9.53
N GLY A 124 0.47 -1.69 10.62
CA GLY A 124 0.52 -1.15 11.98
C GLY A 124 1.89 -0.50 12.25
N GLY A 125 1.91 0.51 13.14
CA GLY A 125 3.14 1.22 13.51
C GLY A 125 3.60 2.34 12.57
N ILE A 126 2.96 2.56 11.43
CA ILE A 126 3.17 3.75 10.58
C ILE A 126 2.60 4.99 11.25
N VAL A 127 1.45 4.85 11.89
CA VAL A 127 0.81 5.90 12.66
C VAL A 127 1.30 5.81 14.11
N HIS A 128 1.81 6.92 14.66
CA HIS A 128 2.18 7.00 16.06
C HIS A 128 0.91 7.04 16.93
N GLU A 129 0.66 5.97 17.67
CA GLU A 129 -0.62 5.73 18.34
C GLU A 129 -1.01 6.82 19.36
N GLU A 130 -0.04 7.31 20.15
CA GLU A 130 -0.31 8.32 21.15
C GLU A 130 -0.67 9.68 20.53
N ASP A 131 0.05 10.05 19.47
CA ASP A 131 -0.22 11.27 18.72
C ASP A 131 -1.56 11.17 17.96
N LEU A 132 -1.92 9.99 17.47
CA LEU A 132 -3.24 9.74 16.88
C LEU A 132 -4.36 9.96 17.88
N ILE A 133 -4.23 9.42 19.08
CA ILE A 133 -5.23 9.58 20.14
C ILE A 133 -5.37 11.07 20.52
N ASP A 134 -4.24 11.77 20.67
CA ASP A 134 -4.22 13.22 20.95
C ASP A 134 -4.89 14.02 19.79
N ALA A 135 -4.61 13.66 18.54
CA ALA A 135 -5.22 14.31 17.37
C ALA A 135 -6.75 14.09 17.29
N LEU A 136 -7.23 12.89 17.63
CA LEU A 136 -8.65 12.60 17.71
C LEU A 136 -9.32 13.33 18.88
N GLU A 137 -8.66 13.46 20.03
CA GLU A 137 -9.19 14.20 21.20
C GLU A 137 -9.30 15.69 20.96
N LYS A 138 -8.35 16.24 20.19
CA LYS A 138 -8.32 17.66 19.79
C LYS A 138 -9.15 17.96 18.56
N GLU A 139 -9.83 16.96 18.01
CA GLU A 139 -10.61 17.09 16.78
C GLU A 139 -9.79 17.64 15.59
N GLN A 140 -8.49 17.30 15.54
CA GLN A 140 -7.62 17.62 14.41
C GLN A 140 -7.94 16.76 13.20
N ILE A 141 -8.39 15.51 13.42
CA ILE A 141 -8.97 14.62 12.42
C ILE A 141 -10.33 14.13 12.90
N TYR A 142 -11.21 13.81 11.96
CA TYR A 142 -12.56 13.36 12.27
C TYR A 142 -12.61 11.89 12.68
N LYS A 143 -11.89 11.02 11.93
CA LYS A 143 -11.99 9.56 12.12
C LYS A 143 -10.71 8.85 11.71
N TYR A 144 -10.40 7.75 12.40
CA TYR A 144 -9.38 6.80 12.01
C TYR A 144 -9.97 5.45 11.67
N ILE A 145 -9.61 4.89 10.52
CA ILE A 145 -10.09 3.59 10.04
C ILE A 145 -8.88 2.68 9.82
N THR A 146 -8.89 1.49 10.42
CA THR A 146 -7.75 0.57 10.34
C THR A 146 -8.17 -0.89 10.49
N ASP A 147 -7.31 -1.80 10.07
CA ASP A 147 -7.37 -3.24 10.35
C ASP A 147 -6.21 -3.72 11.24
N PHE A 148 -5.52 -2.79 11.91
CA PHE A 148 -4.45 -3.06 12.88
C PHE A 148 -4.92 -2.72 14.31
N PRO A 149 -5.67 -3.62 14.96
CA PRO A 149 -6.19 -3.35 16.31
C PRO A 149 -5.07 -3.33 17.34
N THR A 150 -5.13 -2.36 18.25
CA THR A 150 -4.32 -2.34 19.46
C THR A 150 -5.24 -2.28 20.69
N LYS A 151 -4.69 -2.61 21.86
CA LYS A 151 -5.47 -2.56 23.10
C LYS A 151 -6.04 -1.15 23.37
N LYS A 152 -5.24 -0.10 23.11
CA LYS A 152 -5.65 1.30 23.30
C LYS A 152 -6.77 1.70 22.33
N LEU A 153 -6.64 1.35 21.05
CA LEU A 153 -7.67 1.62 20.04
C LEU A 153 -8.98 0.90 20.35
N LEU A 154 -8.90 -0.38 20.77
CA LEU A 154 -10.09 -1.13 21.18
C LEU A 154 -10.76 -0.58 22.44
N GLN A 155 -9.98 -0.06 23.39
CA GLN A 155 -10.52 0.63 24.57
C GLN A 155 -11.25 1.92 24.18
N ARG A 156 -10.66 2.72 23.27
CA ARG A 156 -11.28 3.95 22.77
C ARG A 156 -12.58 3.68 21.99
N LEU A 157 -12.60 2.63 21.17
CA LEU A 157 -13.79 2.23 20.41
C LEU A 157 -15.02 2.00 21.29
N LYS A 158 -14.84 1.56 22.56
CA LYS A 158 -15.94 1.37 23.51
C LYS A 158 -16.58 2.67 23.99
N SER A 159 -15.85 3.77 23.96
CA SER A 159 -16.27 5.07 24.52
C SER A 159 -16.51 6.14 23.45
N LYS A 160 -15.93 6.01 22.28
CA LYS A 160 -15.98 6.98 21.19
C LYS A 160 -16.26 6.28 19.85
N LYS A 161 -16.89 7.01 18.92
CA LYS A 161 -17.22 6.52 17.58
C LYS A 161 -16.28 7.10 16.48
N ASP A 162 -15.12 7.60 16.89
CA ASP A 162 -14.13 8.24 16.03
C ASP A 162 -13.09 7.26 15.47
N ILE A 163 -13.20 5.97 15.81
CA ILE A 163 -12.38 4.89 15.27
C ILE A 163 -13.28 3.81 14.70
N ILE A 164 -12.86 3.23 13.55
CA ILE A 164 -13.44 2.02 12.98
C ILE A 164 -12.32 1.01 12.84
N ILE A 165 -12.51 -0.19 13.39
CA ILE A 165 -11.53 -1.26 13.33
C ILE A 165 -12.14 -2.46 12.61
N PHE A 166 -11.47 -2.91 11.56
CA PHE A 166 -11.81 -4.14 10.84
C PHE A 166 -10.87 -5.28 11.24
N PRO A 167 -11.28 -6.53 11.11
CA PRO A 167 -10.34 -7.65 11.08
C PRO A 167 -9.37 -7.48 9.90
N HIS A 168 -8.13 -7.96 10.05
CA HIS A 168 -7.12 -7.91 8.99
C HIS A 168 -7.48 -8.92 7.88
N LEU A 169 -8.36 -8.51 6.97
CA LEU A 169 -8.93 -9.35 5.91
C LEU A 169 -8.34 -9.06 4.51
N GLY A 170 -7.25 -8.32 4.43
CA GLY A 170 -6.56 -8.05 3.17
C GLY A 170 -6.21 -9.36 2.46
N ALA A 171 -6.62 -9.50 1.18
CA ALA A 171 -6.43 -10.68 0.34
C ALA A 171 -7.01 -12.01 0.90
N SER A 172 -7.97 -11.95 1.83
CA SER A 172 -8.60 -13.12 2.44
C SER A 172 -9.86 -13.56 1.68
N THR A 173 -9.78 -13.62 0.36
CA THR A 173 -10.80 -14.24 -0.48
C THR A 173 -10.27 -15.52 -1.11
N LYS A 174 -11.17 -16.47 -1.41
CA LYS A 174 -10.82 -17.73 -2.07
C LYS A 174 -10.06 -17.50 -3.39
N GLU A 175 -10.51 -16.53 -4.18
CA GLU A 175 -9.89 -16.16 -5.45
C GLU A 175 -8.49 -15.57 -5.25
N SER A 176 -8.29 -14.78 -4.20
CA SER A 176 -6.97 -14.21 -3.87
C SER A 176 -5.99 -15.31 -3.47
N GLU A 177 -6.40 -16.27 -2.65
CA GLU A 177 -5.57 -17.40 -2.22
C GLU A 177 -5.18 -18.27 -3.43
N GLU A 178 -6.14 -18.61 -4.30
CA GLU A 178 -5.89 -19.37 -5.52
C GLU A 178 -4.96 -18.62 -6.48
N ASN A 179 -5.14 -17.31 -6.64
CA ASN A 179 -4.28 -16.48 -7.46
C ASN A 179 -2.85 -16.39 -6.90
N CYS A 180 -2.69 -16.22 -5.60
CA CYS A 180 -1.37 -16.21 -4.95
C CYS A 180 -0.64 -17.52 -5.19
N ALA A 181 -1.29 -18.67 -4.98
CA ALA A 181 -0.71 -19.98 -5.23
C ALA A 181 -0.30 -20.15 -6.71
N ARG A 182 -1.19 -19.79 -7.64
CA ARG A 182 -0.91 -19.87 -9.09
C ARG A 182 0.25 -18.98 -9.50
N MET A 183 0.27 -17.72 -9.04
CA MET A 183 1.35 -16.78 -9.35
C MET A 183 2.68 -17.26 -8.79
N ALA A 184 2.72 -17.74 -7.55
CA ALA A 184 3.94 -18.28 -6.95
C ALA A 184 4.49 -19.46 -7.76
N CYS A 185 3.63 -20.41 -8.13
CA CYS A 185 4.03 -21.53 -8.99
C CYS A 185 4.56 -21.08 -10.35
N MET A 186 3.93 -20.10 -10.99
CA MET A 186 4.38 -19.55 -12.26
C MET A 186 5.75 -18.87 -12.13
N GLN A 187 5.94 -18.04 -11.11
CA GLN A 187 7.19 -17.32 -10.86
C GLN A 187 8.35 -18.29 -10.58
N ILE A 188 8.12 -19.31 -9.76
CA ILE A 188 9.11 -20.37 -9.50
C ILE A 188 9.41 -21.14 -10.77
N SER A 189 8.41 -21.51 -11.57
CA SER A 189 8.60 -22.19 -12.84
C SER A 189 9.40 -21.35 -13.84
N ASN A 190 9.09 -20.05 -13.93
CA ASN A 190 9.82 -19.11 -14.79
C ASN A 190 11.26 -18.94 -14.34
N PHE A 191 11.51 -18.88 -13.04
CA PHE A 191 12.87 -18.84 -12.51
C PHE A 191 13.65 -20.13 -12.84
N LEU A 192 13.08 -21.29 -12.59
CA LEU A 192 13.74 -22.58 -12.83
C LEU A 192 14.00 -22.85 -14.31
N LYS A 193 13.06 -22.50 -15.20
CA LYS A 193 13.17 -22.76 -16.63
C LYS A 193 13.98 -21.70 -17.38
N PHE A 194 13.75 -20.43 -17.05
CA PHE A 194 14.26 -19.30 -17.84
C PHE A 194 15.15 -18.36 -17.01
N GLY A 195 15.25 -18.56 -15.67
CA GLY A 195 15.96 -17.67 -14.75
C GLY A 195 15.32 -16.28 -14.65
N LYS A 196 14.07 -16.15 -15.01
CA LYS A 196 13.32 -14.90 -14.84
C LYS A 196 13.08 -14.69 -13.35
N ILE A 197 13.33 -13.48 -12.86
CA ILE A 197 12.97 -13.07 -11.49
C ILE A 197 11.88 -12.03 -11.62
N GLU A 198 10.72 -12.33 -11.07
CA GLU A 198 9.53 -11.48 -11.09
C GLU A 198 8.99 -11.35 -9.67
N ASN A 199 8.70 -10.11 -9.25
CA ASN A 199 8.10 -9.79 -7.94
C ASN A 199 8.86 -10.35 -6.72
N SER A 200 10.18 -10.49 -6.84
CA SER A 200 11.01 -10.91 -5.70
C SER A 200 11.13 -9.77 -4.69
N VAL A 201 11.10 -10.10 -3.39
CA VAL A 201 11.26 -9.11 -2.31
C VAL A 201 12.70 -8.68 -2.10
N ASN A 202 13.68 -9.43 -2.60
CA ASN A 202 15.11 -9.21 -2.36
C ASN A 202 15.97 -9.15 -3.62
N PHE A 203 15.38 -9.41 -4.78
CA PHE A 203 16.05 -9.27 -6.07
C PHE A 203 15.25 -8.37 -7.00
N PRO A 204 15.87 -7.49 -7.79
CA PRO A 204 15.17 -6.77 -8.84
C PRO A 204 14.62 -7.71 -9.90
N ASN A 205 13.62 -7.26 -10.63
CA ASN A 205 13.07 -8.03 -11.74
C ASN A 205 14.13 -8.26 -12.82
N ILE A 206 14.25 -9.49 -13.28
CA ILE A 206 15.14 -9.88 -14.36
C ILE A 206 14.31 -10.50 -15.49
N ASN A 207 14.29 -9.83 -16.62
CA ASN A 207 13.74 -10.36 -17.86
C ASN A 207 14.90 -10.91 -18.69
N SER A 208 15.05 -12.21 -18.72
CA SER A 208 16.02 -12.87 -19.62
C SER A 208 15.25 -13.79 -20.53
N ASP A 209 15.28 -13.48 -21.82
CA ASP A 209 14.68 -14.30 -22.87
C ASP A 209 15.69 -15.29 -23.47
N THR A 210 16.94 -15.28 -22.97
CA THR A 210 18.02 -16.10 -23.49
C THR A 210 17.88 -17.55 -23.05
N VAL A 211 17.70 -18.44 -23.99
CA VAL A 211 17.68 -19.88 -23.76
C VAL A 211 19.11 -20.41 -23.85
N ALA A 212 19.89 -20.23 -22.80
CA ALA A 212 21.20 -20.87 -22.68
C ALA A 212 21.09 -22.25 -22.03
N LYS A 213 21.95 -23.22 -22.41
CA LYS A 213 21.97 -24.55 -21.79
C LYS A 213 22.34 -24.52 -20.31
N HIS A 214 23.14 -23.52 -19.91
CA HIS A 214 23.63 -23.36 -18.55
C HIS A 214 23.51 -21.91 -18.14
N ARG A 215 23.16 -21.66 -16.87
CA ARG A 215 23.09 -20.35 -16.27
C ARG A 215 23.80 -20.38 -14.92
N ILE A 216 24.60 -19.37 -14.67
CA ILE A 216 25.35 -19.21 -13.41
C ILE A 216 24.84 -17.94 -12.75
N PHE A 217 24.41 -18.05 -11.47
CA PHE A 217 24.11 -16.93 -10.62
C PHE A 217 25.24 -16.73 -9.64
N ILE A 218 25.78 -15.51 -9.58
CA ILE A 218 26.86 -15.18 -8.66
C ILE A 218 26.40 -14.01 -7.81
N THR A 219 26.33 -14.22 -6.50
CA THR A 219 26.11 -13.15 -5.52
C THR A 219 27.45 -12.77 -4.92
N ASN A 220 27.78 -11.49 -4.95
CA ASN A 220 29.05 -10.99 -4.43
C ASN A 220 28.87 -9.61 -3.80
N LYS A 221 29.85 -9.22 -2.95
CA LYS A 221 29.98 -7.84 -2.52
C LYS A 221 30.56 -7.03 -3.68
N ASN A 222 30.05 -5.82 -3.89
CA ASN A 222 30.50 -4.95 -4.97
C ASN A 222 31.95 -4.48 -4.70
N HIS A 223 32.92 -5.21 -5.26
CA HIS A 223 34.33 -4.87 -5.22
C HIS A 223 34.87 -4.68 -6.65
N PRO A 224 35.84 -3.77 -6.87
CA PRO A 224 36.51 -3.64 -8.14
C PRO A 224 37.15 -4.97 -8.59
N GLY A 225 36.99 -5.32 -9.87
CA GLY A 225 37.63 -6.48 -10.47
C GLY A 225 36.82 -7.81 -10.44
N ILE A 226 35.66 -7.86 -9.78
CA ILE A 226 34.85 -9.11 -9.72
C ILE A 226 34.47 -9.61 -11.09
N ILE A 227 34.03 -8.71 -11.98
CA ILE A 227 33.63 -9.10 -13.35
C ILE A 227 34.80 -9.70 -14.12
N SER A 228 35.98 -9.09 -13.99
CA SER A 228 37.21 -9.60 -14.64
C SER A 228 37.58 -10.98 -14.13
N GLN A 229 37.50 -11.20 -12.82
CA GLN A 229 37.78 -12.51 -12.22
C GLN A 229 36.79 -13.59 -12.69
N VAL A 230 35.51 -13.28 -12.75
CA VAL A 230 34.49 -14.22 -13.27
C VAL A 230 34.75 -14.53 -14.74
N ALA A 231 34.98 -13.51 -15.55
CA ALA A 231 35.22 -13.68 -16.97
C ALA A 231 36.51 -14.49 -17.25
N GLU A 232 37.58 -14.20 -16.50
CA GLU A 232 38.85 -14.95 -16.61
C GLU A 232 38.70 -16.42 -16.19
N THR A 233 37.99 -16.67 -15.11
CA THR A 233 37.72 -18.04 -14.64
C THR A 233 36.98 -18.85 -15.71
N LEU A 234 35.92 -18.27 -16.28
CA LEU A 234 35.13 -18.94 -17.33
C LEU A 234 35.93 -19.13 -18.62
N ALA A 235 36.76 -18.15 -18.98
CA ALA A 235 37.64 -18.25 -20.17
C ALA A 235 38.69 -19.36 -20.02
N ASN A 236 39.31 -19.50 -18.84
CA ASN A 236 40.27 -20.55 -18.53
C ASN A 236 39.63 -21.96 -18.67
N GLU A 237 38.36 -22.09 -18.33
CA GLU A 237 37.57 -23.31 -18.48
C GLU A 237 36.96 -23.45 -19.90
N LYS A 238 37.33 -22.57 -20.84
CA LYS A 238 36.83 -22.53 -22.21
C LYS A 238 35.30 -22.39 -22.32
N ILE A 239 34.69 -21.74 -21.34
CA ILE A 239 33.27 -21.44 -21.33
C ILE A 239 33.03 -20.07 -21.96
N ASN A 240 32.24 -20.03 -23.02
CA ASN A 240 31.86 -18.78 -23.67
C ASN A 240 30.67 -18.15 -22.96
N ILE A 241 30.73 -16.84 -22.66
CA ILE A 241 29.66 -16.05 -22.07
C ILE A 241 28.79 -15.57 -23.23
N LEU A 242 27.52 -16.02 -23.26
CA LEU A 242 26.54 -15.58 -24.26
C LEU A 242 25.86 -14.28 -23.83
N GLU A 243 25.60 -14.15 -22.51
CA GLU A 243 24.96 -12.99 -21.92
C GLU A 243 25.49 -12.76 -20.50
N LEU A 244 25.72 -11.53 -20.14
CA LEU A 244 26.13 -11.13 -18.78
C LEU A 244 25.22 -9.99 -18.31
N SER A 245 24.50 -10.22 -17.22
CA SER A 245 23.63 -9.21 -16.59
C SER A 245 24.14 -8.90 -15.19
N LEU A 246 24.25 -7.62 -14.89
CA LEU A 246 24.66 -7.12 -13.57
C LEU A 246 23.48 -6.46 -12.87
N ILE A 247 23.25 -6.86 -11.62
CA ILE A 247 22.12 -6.40 -10.87
C ILE A 247 22.57 -6.02 -9.48
N HIS A 248 22.23 -4.80 -9.04
CA HIS A 248 22.42 -4.39 -7.66
C HIS A 248 21.26 -4.90 -6.82
N ILE A 249 21.60 -5.69 -5.79
CA ILE A 249 20.64 -6.10 -4.77
C ILE A 249 20.54 -4.95 -3.78
N SER A 250 19.39 -4.27 -3.74
CA SER A 250 19.08 -3.39 -2.63
C SER A 250 18.85 -4.23 -1.37
N GLU A 251 19.28 -3.74 -0.20
CA GLU A 251 18.99 -4.44 1.06
C GLU A 251 17.49 -4.70 1.16
N PRO A 252 17.08 -5.94 1.54
CA PRO A 252 15.67 -6.24 1.69
C PRO A 252 15.09 -5.33 2.76
N THR A 253 14.14 -4.51 2.39
CA THR A 253 13.28 -3.86 3.37
C THR A 253 12.60 -4.99 4.14
N ARG A 254 13.05 -5.25 5.37
CA ARG A 254 12.40 -6.22 6.25
C ARG A 254 10.93 -5.84 6.35
N GLN A 255 10.10 -6.67 5.73
CA GLN A 255 8.64 -6.60 5.84
C GLN A 255 8.19 -7.03 7.24
#